data_378a1247a9223e81194f2e0ca11729ba
#
_entry.id   378a1247a9223e81194f2e0ca11729ba
#
_cell.length_a   1.000
_cell.length_b   1.000
_cell.length_c   1.000
_cell.angle_alpha   90.00
_cell.angle_beta   90.00
_cell.angle_gamma   90.00
#
_symmetry.space_group_name_H-M   'P 1'
#
loop_
_entity.id
_entity.type
_entity.pdbx_description
1 polymer ?
#
loop_
_entity_poly.entity_id
_entity_poly.type
_entity_poly.pdbx_seq_one_letter_code
_entity_poly.pdbx_strand_id
1 'polypeptide(L)'
;MKSKWKLPVILGCIISLSGCGISNQPAQKTASEQKSSTAEENVRTGSWESAAQSPYGAYPELVTYTLGQMSGTNNSNLPDGNTYEDNAYTRYLKKILNIQNENIYMESEDRYDEFINILIKDQTLPDVLVISDRGMLKELVENDLVEDLTEVYQNCTSKRIKEMFESYGSGLLESVKFDGKLMAIPETVTDHGPRLMWLRKDWIDELGLEEPKTLEDAFDIVEAFVQNRMGTAEGEEPVGLVCDTDLVGSTSSSYSVDPVFDKFGSSPHKWINQNGEIVYGSVTEETRNALSYLHELYERGVLDQNFALRAQNNLRDLVVSGKCGAFFGLWWTPNNPLMDIYETDKDAEWMPYYLQKVDWKNVYASFSDSKYVVVRKGYEHPEIVMKIISVLFDYSRYTAEDADEVNEYFALNVDPTARPLVINVDYNEATFQITKDILAVMSGQRQESTLSEIANHTMMRQKNISMENRR
;
A
#
# COMPACT_ATOMS: atom_id res chain seq x y z
N MET A 1 -38.31 -13.22 -40.44
CA MET A 1 -38.17 -14.69 -40.53
C MET A 1 -37.76 -15.18 -39.13
N LYS A 2 -38.67 -15.97 -38.54
CA LYS A 2 -38.51 -16.54 -37.16
C LYS A 2 -37.76 -17.85 -37.29
N SER A 3 -36.76 -18.09 -36.43
CA SER A 3 -36.33 -19.46 -36.15
C SER A 3 -36.08 -19.60 -34.64
N LYS A 4 -36.92 -20.42 -34.05
CA LYS A 4 -36.90 -20.95 -32.69
C LYS A 4 -35.97 -22.17 -32.67
N TRP A 5 -35.13 -22.32 -31.67
CA TRP A 5 -34.60 -23.63 -31.31
C TRP A 5 -34.84 -23.93 -29.83
N LYS A 6 -35.31 -25.17 -29.63
CA LYS A 6 -35.87 -25.73 -28.40
C LYS A 6 -34.76 -26.46 -27.59
N LEU A 7 -34.89 -26.41 -26.28
CA LEU A 7 -34.23 -27.35 -25.33
C LEU A 7 -34.78 -28.79 -25.55
N PRO A 8 -34.05 -29.80 -25.10
CA PRO A 8 -34.69 -30.95 -24.46
C PRO A 8 -34.25 -31.13 -23.01
N VAL A 9 -35.27 -31.27 -22.17
CA VAL A 9 -35.29 -31.85 -20.85
C VAL A 9 -35.10 -33.35 -20.99
N ILE A 10 -34.24 -33.97 -20.18
CA ILE A 10 -34.25 -35.42 -19.94
C ILE A 10 -34.38 -35.67 -18.45
N LEU A 11 -35.48 -36.29 -18.11
CA LEU A 11 -35.95 -36.79 -16.84
C LEU A 11 -35.74 -38.33 -16.77
N GLY A 12 -35.44 -38.85 -15.60
CA GLY A 12 -35.67 -40.25 -15.24
C GLY A 12 -34.39 -41.06 -15.05
N CYS A 13 -34.25 -41.98 -14.14
CA CYS A 13 -35.13 -42.70 -13.23
C CYS A 13 -34.28 -43.34 -12.11
N ILE A 14 -34.88 -43.42 -10.97
CA ILE A 14 -34.47 -44.18 -9.80
C ILE A 14 -34.71 -45.70 -10.08
N ILE A 15 -33.77 -46.58 -9.75
CA ILE A 15 -34.07 -47.96 -9.44
C ILE A 15 -33.21 -48.40 -8.25
N SER A 16 -33.87 -48.70 -7.17
CA SER A 16 -33.40 -49.45 -6.00
C SER A 16 -33.52 -50.94 -6.27
N LEU A 17 -32.54 -51.75 -5.83
CA LEU A 17 -32.78 -53.15 -5.51
C LEU A 17 -31.81 -53.65 -4.45
N SER A 18 -32.39 -54.22 -3.41
CA SER A 18 -31.82 -54.86 -2.24
C SER A 18 -31.33 -56.28 -2.59
N GLY A 19 -30.36 -56.80 -1.84
CA GLY A 19 -30.03 -58.21 -1.87
C GLY A 19 -28.98 -58.61 -0.81
N CYS A 20 -29.42 -59.38 0.16
CA CYS A 20 -28.70 -59.91 1.30
C CYS A 20 -27.57 -60.92 1.00
N GLY A 21 -26.55 -60.97 1.90
CA GLY A 21 -26.15 -62.26 2.42
C GLY A 21 -24.69 -62.57 2.60
N ILE A 22 -24.32 -62.80 3.88
CA ILE A 22 -23.40 -63.78 4.45
C ILE A 22 -21.92 -63.39 4.70
N SER A 23 -21.68 -63.25 5.99
CA SER A 23 -20.52 -63.41 6.89
C SER A 23 -19.20 -63.96 6.36
N ASN A 24 -18.08 -63.28 6.75
CA ASN A 24 -16.99 -63.85 7.58
C ASN A 24 -16.01 -62.75 8.02
N GLN A 25 -15.78 -62.61 9.32
CA GLN A 25 -14.66 -61.89 9.95
C GLN A 25 -13.46 -62.84 10.08
N PRO A 26 -12.23 -62.37 10.49
CA PRO A 26 -11.73 -61.04 10.77
C PRO A 26 -10.34 -60.73 10.16
N ALA A 27 -10.06 -59.47 9.97
CA ALA A 27 -8.69 -58.97 10.09
C ALA A 27 -8.73 -57.48 10.51
N GLN A 28 -8.35 -57.23 11.74
CA GLN A 28 -8.04 -55.91 12.26
C GLN A 28 -7.01 -55.19 11.38
N LYS A 29 -7.38 -54.06 10.80
CA LYS A 29 -6.46 -53.01 10.43
C LYS A 29 -6.93 -51.75 11.14
N THR A 30 -6.09 -51.30 12.07
CA THR A 30 -6.09 -50.01 12.74
C THR A 30 -6.44 -48.87 11.76
N ALA A 31 -7.63 -48.30 11.91
CA ALA A 31 -7.96 -47.04 11.37
C ALA A 31 -7.14 -45.99 12.16
N SER A 32 -6.19 -45.34 11.50
CA SER A 32 -5.62 -44.11 11.98
C SER A 32 -6.76 -43.07 11.93
N GLU A 33 -7.28 -42.74 13.08
CA GLU A 33 -8.08 -41.53 13.28
C GLU A 33 -7.21 -40.34 12.82
N GLN A 34 -7.54 -39.81 11.68
CA GLN A 34 -7.15 -38.46 11.29
C GLN A 34 -7.87 -37.53 12.29
N LYS A 35 -7.19 -37.24 13.39
CA LYS A 35 -7.52 -36.09 14.21
C LYS A 35 -7.41 -34.87 13.31
N SER A 36 -8.54 -34.35 12.87
CA SER A 36 -8.68 -32.97 12.54
C SER A 36 -8.46 -32.23 13.87
N SER A 37 -7.23 -31.86 14.15
CA SER A 37 -6.92 -30.86 15.15
C SER A 37 -7.34 -29.51 14.55
N THR A 38 -8.59 -29.11 14.78
CA THR A 38 -8.88 -27.71 14.96
C THR A 38 -8.00 -27.31 16.15
N ALA A 39 -6.85 -26.68 15.87
CA ALA A 39 -6.12 -25.95 16.87
C ALA A 39 -7.13 -24.93 17.39
N GLU A 40 -7.61 -25.10 18.62
CA GLU A 40 -8.29 -24.03 19.34
C GLU A 40 -7.28 -22.89 19.40
N GLU A 41 -7.49 -21.87 18.59
CA GLU A 41 -6.72 -20.62 18.66
C GLU A 41 -6.79 -20.15 20.10
N ASN A 42 -5.64 -20.03 20.78
CA ASN A 42 -5.54 -19.49 22.12
C ASN A 42 -5.87 -17.99 22.10
N VAL A 43 -7.15 -17.67 22.00
CA VAL A 43 -7.66 -16.29 22.06
C VAL A 43 -7.43 -15.76 23.48
N ARG A 44 -6.81 -14.60 23.59
CA ARG A 44 -6.67 -13.90 24.88
C ARG A 44 -8.05 -13.45 25.35
N THR A 45 -8.31 -13.61 26.62
CA THR A 45 -9.52 -13.09 27.28
C THR A 45 -9.11 -12.13 28.40
N GLY A 46 -9.85 -11.04 28.55
CA GLY A 46 -9.58 -9.98 29.51
C GLY A 46 -10.83 -9.59 30.29
N SER A 47 -11.00 -8.33 30.56
CA SER A 47 -12.19 -7.72 31.16
C SER A 47 -12.62 -6.50 30.35
N TRP A 48 -13.90 -6.12 30.45
CA TRP A 48 -14.42 -4.91 29.82
C TRP A 48 -13.66 -3.66 30.23
N GLU A 49 -13.29 -3.54 31.51
CA GLU A 49 -12.49 -2.43 32.01
C GLU A 49 -11.08 -2.40 31.36
N SER A 50 -10.41 -3.56 31.29
CA SER A 50 -9.10 -3.64 30.62
C SER A 50 -9.19 -3.35 29.14
N ALA A 51 -10.25 -3.80 28.45
CA ALA A 51 -10.49 -3.52 27.04
C ALA A 51 -10.65 -2.02 26.78
N ALA A 52 -11.45 -1.32 27.61
CA ALA A 52 -11.72 0.11 27.47
C ALA A 52 -10.56 1.04 27.84
N GLN A 53 -9.54 0.53 28.58
CA GLN A 53 -8.48 1.34 29.20
C GLN A 53 -7.06 0.95 28.74
N SER A 54 -6.93 0.03 27.80
CA SER A 54 -5.62 -0.48 27.37
C SER A 54 -5.54 -0.75 25.86
N PRO A 55 -4.44 -0.38 25.20
CA PRO A 55 -4.26 -0.64 23.77
C PRO A 55 -4.27 -2.13 23.41
N TYR A 56 -3.88 -3.00 24.34
CA TYR A 56 -3.75 -4.44 24.12
C TYR A 56 -4.68 -5.28 25.02
N GLY A 57 -5.58 -4.65 25.77
CA GLY A 57 -6.54 -5.35 26.62
C GLY A 57 -7.55 -6.13 25.77
N ALA A 58 -7.61 -7.45 25.94
CA ALA A 58 -8.59 -8.28 25.25
C ALA A 58 -9.99 -8.10 25.85
N TYR A 59 -11.01 -8.24 25.00
CA TYR A 59 -12.39 -8.33 25.48
C TYR A 59 -12.66 -9.70 26.14
N PRO A 60 -13.54 -9.75 27.16
CA PRO A 60 -13.87 -11.02 27.81
C PRO A 60 -14.68 -11.96 26.91
N GLU A 61 -15.42 -11.40 25.97
CA GLU A 61 -16.23 -12.08 24.97
C GLU A 61 -15.88 -11.58 23.58
N LEU A 62 -16.23 -12.34 22.53
CA LEU A 62 -16.01 -11.91 21.15
C LEU A 62 -16.82 -10.65 20.84
N VAL A 63 -16.14 -9.56 20.49
CA VAL A 63 -16.77 -8.34 20.01
C VAL A 63 -16.73 -8.32 18.49
N THR A 64 -17.90 -8.32 17.87
CA THR A 64 -18.05 -8.14 16.42
C THR A 64 -18.35 -6.68 16.12
N TYR A 65 -17.70 -6.12 15.12
CA TYR A 65 -17.96 -4.77 14.63
C TYR A 65 -18.19 -4.77 13.14
N THR A 66 -19.13 -3.96 12.69
CA THR A 66 -19.41 -3.79 11.26
C THR A 66 -18.42 -2.84 10.62
N LEU A 67 -17.96 -3.18 9.41
CA LEU A 67 -16.93 -2.45 8.68
C LEU A 67 -17.36 -2.26 7.22
N GLY A 68 -17.03 -1.12 6.64
CA GLY A 68 -16.97 -0.93 5.20
C GLY A 68 -15.55 -1.22 4.70
N GLN A 69 -15.40 -2.19 3.82
CA GLN A 69 -14.11 -2.64 3.32
C GLN A 69 -13.81 -2.04 1.95
N MET A 70 -12.67 -1.37 1.84
CA MET A 70 -12.05 -1.06 0.55
C MET A 70 -11.28 -2.29 0.07
N SER A 71 -11.55 -2.76 -1.15
CA SER A 71 -10.80 -3.86 -1.76
C SER A 71 -9.76 -3.34 -2.73
N GLY A 72 -8.55 -3.87 -2.64
CA GLY A 72 -7.48 -3.61 -3.61
C GLY A 72 -7.64 -4.43 -4.89
N THR A 73 -6.84 -4.10 -5.89
CA THR A 73 -6.73 -4.88 -7.13
C THR A 73 -6.29 -6.32 -6.84
N ASN A 74 -6.68 -7.26 -7.69
CA ASN A 74 -6.33 -8.69 -7.54
C ASN A 74 -6.67 -9.28 -6.16
N ASN A 75 -7.82 -8.87 -5.57
CA ASN A 75 -8.21 -9.29 -4.23
C ASN A 75 -7.11 -9.06 -3.19
N SER A 76 -6.43 -7.91 -3.28
CA SER A 76 -5.31 -7.51 -2.41
C SER A 76 -4.17 -8.53 -2.34
N ASN A 77 -4.02 -9.38 -3.33
CA ASN A 77 -3.08 -10.51 -3.36
C ASN A 77 -3.21 -11.45 -2.14
N LEU A 78 -4.42 -11.58 -1.61
CA LEU A 78 -4.68 -12.51 -0.51
C LEU A 78 -4.35 -13.95 -0.94
N PRO A 79 -3.63 -14.72 -0.11
CA PRO A 79 -3.37 -16.13 -0.36
C PRO A 79 -4.68 -16.94 -0.51
N ASP A 80 -4.62 -18.03 -1.25
CA ASP A 80 -5.77 -18.91 -1.50
C ASP A 80 -6.45 -19.33 -0.19
N GLY A 81 -7.77 -19.19 -0.16
CA GLY A 81 -8.60 -19.51 1.00
C GLY A 81 -8.72 -18.40 2.05
N ASN A 82 -7.97 -17.30 1.91
CA ASN A 82 -8.14 -16.13 2.76
C ASN A 82 -9.21 -15.17 2.20
N THR A 83 -9.85 -14.45 3.10
CA THR A 83 -10.85 -13.42 2.80
C THR A 83 -10.54 -12.13 3.57
N TYR A 84 -11.27 -11.05 3.32
CA TYR A 84 -11.12 -9.81 4.11
C TYR A 84 -11.59 -9.95 5.56
N GLU A 85 -12.35 -11.01 5.90
CA GLU A 85 -12.82 -11.29 7.26
C GLU A 85 -12.02 -12.41 7.93
N ASP A 86 -11.30 -13.25 7.14
CA ASP A 86 -10.47 -14.34 7.63
C ASP A 86 -9.12 -14.33 6.88
N ASN A 87 -8.17 -13.59 7.43
CA ASN A 87 -6.80 -13.47 6.93
C ASN A 87 -5.83 -13.29 8.11
N ALA A 88 -4.53 -13.22 7.83
CA ALA A 88 -3.52 -13.10 8.88
C ALA A 88 -3.78 -11.92 9.85
N TYR A 89 -4.19 -10.76 9.33
CA TYR A 89 -4.47 -9.60 10.17
C TYR A 89 -5.68 -9.80 11.08
N THR A 90 -6.79 -10.30 10.54
CA THR A 90 -8.04 -10.49 11.29
C THR A 90 -7.93 -11.61 12.31
N ARG A 91 -7.27 -12.73 11.95
CA ARG A 91 -6.95 -13.82 12.88
C ARG A 91 -6.06 -13.34 14.02
N TYR A 92 -5.05 -12.52 13.71
CA TYR A 92 -4.17 -11.96 14.73
C TYR A 92 -4.90 -11.02 15.68
N LEU A 93 -5.75 -10.13 15.16
CA LEU A 93 -6.60 -9.26 15.96
C LEU A 93 -7.56 -10.04 16.87
N LYS A 94 -8.16 -11.11 16.36
CA LYS A 94 -8.99 -12.01 17.16
C LYS A 94 -8.21 -12.67 18.27
N LYS A 95 -7.01 -13.19 17.97
CA LYS A 95 -6.12 -13.81 18.97
C LYS A 95 -5.75 -12.85 20.10
N ILE A 96 -5.39 -11.61 19.77
CA ILE A 96 -4.88 -10.64 20.76
C ILE A 96 -6.00 -9.91 21.50
N LEU A 97 -7.05 -9.49 20.78
CA LEU A 97 -8.08 -8.59 21.30
C LEU A 97 -9.44 -9.25 21.51
N ASN A 98 -9.67 -10.44 20.96
CA ASN A 98 -10.98 -11.11 20.91
C ASN A 98 -12.03 -10.29 20.13
N ILE A 99 -11.65 -9.82 18.92
CA ILE A 99 -12.52 -9.04 18.03
C ILE A 99 -12.64 -9.68 16.66
N GLN A 100 -13.73 -9.40 15.94
CA GLN A 100 -13.98 -9.87 14.58
C GLN A 100 -14.70 -8.78 13.80
N ASN A 101 -14.21 -8.46 12.58
CA ASN A 101 -14.93 -7.62 11.64
C ASN A 101 -16.02 -8.39 10.90
N GLU A 102 -17.11 -7.72 10.61
CA GLU A 102 -18.16 -8.13 9.70
C GLU A 102 -18.27 -7.07 8.61
N ASN A 103 -17.92 -7.43 7.39
CA ASN A 103 -17.91 -6.49 6.28
C ASN A 103 -19.30 -6.40 5.69
N ILE A 104 -20.05 -5.34 6.05
CA ILE A 104 -21.44 -5.15 5.58
C ILE A 104 -21.51 -4.68 4.13
N TYR A 105 -20.39 -4.18 3.58
CA TYR A 105 -20.18 -3.93 2.17
C TYR A 105 -18.69 -3.97 1.83
N MET A 106 -18.41 -4.17 0.54
CA MET A 106 -17.07 -4.14 -0.01
C MET A 106 -17.11 -3.47 -1.39
N GLU A 107 -16.30 -2.44 -1.59
CA GLU A 107 -16.16 -1.74 -2.85
C GLU A 107 -14.69 -1.62 -3.25
N SER A 108 -14.45 -1.58 -4.56
CA SER A 108 -13.12 -1.34 -5.10
C SER A 108 -12.67 0.10 -4.82
N GLU A 109 -11.36 0.31 -4.75
CA GLU A 109 -10.75 1.60 -4.39
C GLU A 109 -11.28 2.78 -5.24
N ASP A 110 -11.50 2.57 -6.53
CA ASP A 110 -12.01 3.56 -7.49
C ASP A 110 -13.48 3.95 -7.28
N ARG A 111 -14.26 3.12 -6.59
CA ARG A 111 -15.70 3.35 -6.33
C ARG A 111 -16.04 3.57 -4.87
N TYR A 112 -15.07 3.35 -4.00
CA TYR A 112 -15.28 3.36 -2.56
C TYR A 112 -15.86 4.70 -2.07
N ASP A 113 -15.28 5.82 -2.49
CA ASP A 113 -15.70 7.16 -2.06
C ASP A 113 -17.11 7.53 -2.55
N GLU A 114 -17.48 7.12 -3.77
CA GLU A 114 -18.85 7.33 -4.26
C GLU A 114 -19.87 6.61 -3.38
N PHE A 115 -19.52 5.38 -2.98
CA PHE A 115 -20.38 4.57 -2.12
C PHE A 115 -20.48 5.15 -0.70
N ILE A 116 -19.36 5.61 -0.12
CA ILE A 116 -19.34 6.28 1.18
C ILE A 116 -20.27 7.51 1.19
N ASN A 117 -20.25 8.33 0.15
CA ASN A 117 -21.15 9.46 0.05
C ASN A 117 -22.65 9.06 0.09
N ILE A 118 -23.01 7.89 -0.44
CA ILE A 118 -24.37 7.37 -0.34
C ILE A 118 -24.70 7.01 1.11
N LEU A 119 -23.80 6.29 1.79
CA LEU A 119 -24.02 5.90 3.20
C LEU A 119 -24.16 7.10 4.14
N ILE A 120 -23.37 8.16 3.91
CA ILE A 120 -23.46 9.41 4.69
C ILE A 120 -24.85 10.04 4.51
N LYS A 121 -25.31 10.16 3.26
CA LYS A 121 -26.63 10.75 2.94
C LYS A 121 -27.79 9.92 3.51
N ASP A 122 -27.68 8.60 3.44
CA ASP A 122 -28.71 7.69 3.92
C ASP A 122 -28.60 7.43 5.44
N GLN A 123 -27.55 7.93 6.09
CA GLN A 123 -27.23 7.72 7.51
C GLN A 123 -27.19 6.24 7.90
N THR A 124 -26.66 5.39 7.01
CA THR A 124 -26.55 3.93 7.18
C THR A 124 -25.10 3.51 7.34
N LEU A 125 -24.38 4.15 8.27
CA LEU A 125 -22.96 3.91 8.48
C LEU A 125 -22.70 2.57 9.20
N PRO A 126 -21.62 1.84 8.86
CA PRO A 126 -21.07 0.76 9.69
C PRO A 126 -20.56 1.31 11.02
N ASP A 127 -20.21 0.44 11.96
CA ASP A 127 -19.65 0.84 13.25
C ASP A 127 -18.31 1.55 13.08
N VAL A 128 -17.49 1.06 12.14
CA VAL A 128 -16.19 1.63 11.79
C VAL A 128 -16.11 1.90 10.29
N LEU A 129 -15.56 3.03 9.93
CA LEU A 129 -15.45 3.46 8.54
C LEU A 129 -14.11 4.17 8.31
N VAL A 130 -13.48 3.91 7.16
CA VAL A 130 -12.35 4.68 6.65
C VAL A 130 -12.85 5.60 5.55
N ILE A 131 -12.57 6.89 5.64
CA ILE A 131 -12.94 7.91 4.65
C ILE A 131 -11.68 8.57 4.11
N SER A 132 -11.72 9.09 2.88
CA SER A 132 -10.53 9.53 2.14
C SER A 132 -10.36 11.04 2.10
N ASP A 133 -11.34 11.83 2.54
CA ASP A 133 -11.20 13.29 2.52
C ASP A 133 -11.79 14.00 3.76
N ARG A 134 -11.25 15.18 4.03
CA ARG A 134 -11.64 16.02 5.15
C ARG A 134 -13.03 16.64 4.98
N GLY A 135 -13.53 16.77 3.76
CA GLY A 135 -14.88 17.26 3.49
C GLY A 135 -15.93 16.27 3.98
N MET A 136 -15.74 14.97 3.71
CA MET A 136 -16.56 13.89 4.25
C MET A 136 -16.52 13.89 5.78
N LEU A 137 -15.32 14.03 6.39
CA LEU A 137 -15.21 14.12 7.84
C LEU A 137 -16.03 15.28 8.41
N LYS A 138 -15.94 16.45 7.79
CA LYS A 138 -16.69 17.63 8.19
C LYS A 138 -18.21 17.38 8.11
N GLU A 139 -18.67 16.79 7.02
CA GLU A 139 -20.10 16.46 6.82
C GLU A 139 -20.60 15.48 7.90
N LEU A 140 -19.83 14.45 8.23
CA LEU A 140 -20.13 13.49 9.29
C LEU A 140 -20.25 14.16 10.67
N VAL A 141 -19.31 15.06 10.99
CA VAL A 141 -19.30 15.79 12.26
C VAL A 141 -20.46 16.78 12.35
N GLU A 142 -20.73 17.56 11.30
CA GLU A 142 -21.84 18.54 11.26
C GLU A 142 -23.20 17.87 11.38
N ASN A 143 -23.34 16.61 10.97
CA ASN A 143 -24.56 15.82 11.10
C ASN A 143 -24.61 14.94 12.36
N ASP A 144 -23.64 15.08 13.29
CA ASP A 144 -23.53 14.28 14.54
C ASP A 144 -23.57 12.75 14.30
N LEU A 145 -22.89 12.28 13.25
CA LEU A 145 -22.88 10.89 12.82
C LEU A 145 -21.69 10.09 13.36
N VAL A 146 -20.69 10.74 13.95
CA VAL A 146 -19.46 10.11 14.44
C VAL A 146 -19.17 10.41 15.92
N GLU A 147 -18.43 9.51 16.56
CA GLU A 147 -18.07 9.59 17.97
C GLU A 147 -16.85 10.51 18.23
N ASP A 148 -16.82 11.09 19.43
CA ASP A 148 -15.66 11.76 19.98
C ASP A 148 -14.65 10.71 20.48
N LEU A 149 -13.50 10.65 19.82
CA LEU A 149 -12.42 9.68 20.10
C LEU A 149 -11.34 10.24 21.06
N THR A 150 -11.56 11.39 21.70
CA THR A 150 -10.57 12.05 22.55
C THR A 150 -10.11 11.15 23.69
N GLU A 151 -11.04 10.57 24.46
CA GLU A 151 -10.72 9.66 25.56
C GLU A 151 -10.17 8.32 25.05
N VAL A 152 -10.71 7.82 23.93
CA VAL A 152 -10.23 6.62 23.26
C VAL A 152 -8.74 6.75 22.88
N TYR A 153 -8.36 7.87 22.28
CA TYR A 153 -6.97 8.15 21.94
C TYR A 153 -6.07 8.22 23.18
N GLN A 154 -6.54 8.83 24.25
CA GLN A 154 -5.76 8.93 25.50
C GLN A 154 -5.49 7.57 26.14
N ASN A 155 -6.53 6.73 26.23
CA ASN A 155 -6.51 5.51 27.03
C ASN A 155 -6.08 4.26 26.24
N CYS A 156 -6.45 4.16 24.96
CA CYS A 156 -6.28 2.95 24.14
C CYS A 156 -5.21 3.07 23.05
N THR A 157 -4.43 4.15 23.04
CA THR A 157 -3.29 4.31 22.14
C THR A 157 -2.01 3.87 22.82
N SER A 158 -1.23 3.01 22.18
CA SER A 158 0.08 2.61 22.68
C SER A 158 1.05 3.80 22.70
N LYS A 159 2.08 3.71 23.55
CA LYS A 159 3.10 4.76 23.64
C LYS A 159 3.76 5.02 22.29
N ARG A 160 4.13 3.96 21.57
CA ARG A 160 4.81 4.06 20.27
C ARG A 160 3.89 4.70 19.22
N ILE A 161 2.61 4.36 19.17
CA ILE A 161 1.67 5.01 18.27
C ILE A 161 1.54 6.50 18.57
N LYS A 162 1.55 6.91 19.84
CA LYS A 162 1.60 8.34 20.23
C LYS A 162 2.87 9.02 19.70
N GLU A 163 4.02 8.39 19.87
CA GLU A 163 5.30 8.88 19.33
C GLU A 163 5.30 9.00 17.81
N MET A 164 4.66 8.04 17.10
CA MET A 164 4.47 8.12 15.64
C MET A 164 3.67 9.37 15.25
N PHE A 165 2.51 9.60 15.87
CA PHE A 165 1.71 10.82 15.61
C PHE A 165 2.47 12.10 15.99
N GLU A 166 3.19 12.12 17.12
CA GLU A 166 3.99 13.26 17.56
C GLU A 166 5.13 13.60 16.59
N SER A 167 5.67 12.61 15.85
CA SER A 167 6.72 12.84 14.84
C SER A 167 6.29 13.75 13.68
N TYR A 168 4.97 13.92 13.48
CA TYR A 168 4.38 14.85 12.49
C TYR A 168 4.12 16.24 13.07
N GLY A 169 4.48 16.49 14.34
CA GLY A 169 4.10 17.70 15.05
C GLY A 169 2.61 17.72 15.41
N SER A 170 2.13 18.86 15.90
CA SER A 170 0.74 18.99 16.35
C SER A 170 -0.29 19.03 15.22
N GLY A 171 0.11 19.37 14.00
CA GLY A 171 -0.80 19.65 12.90
C GLY A 171 -1.67 18.46 12.49
N LEU A 172 -1.13 17.23 12.52
CA LEU A 172 -1.84 16.04 12.06
C LEU A 172 -3.09 15.76 12.92
N LEU A 173 -2.95 15.68 14.24
CA LEU A 173 -4.09 15.46 15.13
C LEU A 173 -5.01 16.69 15.25
N GLU A 174 -4.46 17.90 15.15
CA GLU A 174 -5.29 19.12 15.14
C GLU A 174 -6.18 19.20 13.89
N SER A 175 -5.76 18.63 12.76
CA SER A 175 -6.54 18.63 11.50
C SER A 175 -7.88 17.90 11.59
N VAL A 176 -8.02 16.96 12.54
CA VAL A 176 -9.23 16.14 12.77
C VAL A 176 -10.00 16.53 14.04
N LYS A 177 -9.60 17.66 14.67
CA LYS A 177 -10.34 18.19 15.81
C LYS A 177 -11.42 19.17 15.35
N PHE A 178 -12.58 19.03 15.96
CA PHE A 178 -13.73 19.93 15.85
C PHE A 178 -14.18 20.30 17.26
N ASP A 179 -14.24 21.59 17.55
CA ASP A 179 -14.56 22.13 18.89
C ASP A 179 -13.70 21.50 20.02
N GLY A 180 -12.42 21.22 19.72
CA GLY A 180 -11.45 20.63 20.65
C GLY A 180 -11.57 19.11 20.84
N LYS A 181 -12.52 18.46 20.17
CA LYS A 181 -12.76 17.00 20.21
C LYS A 181 -12.11 16.30 19.03
N LEU A 182 -11.49 15.16 19.27
CA LEU A 182 -10.89 14.31 18.23
C LEU A 182 -11.99 13.49 17.56
N MET A 183 -12.42 13.89 16.37
CA MET A 183 -13.57 13.27 15.68
C MET A 183 -13.18 12.15 14.71
N ALA A 184 -11.88 11.94 14.47
CA ALA A 184 -11.35 10.86 13.67
C ALA A 184 -9.91 10.55 14.09
N ILE A 185 -9.39 9.39 13.65
CA ILE A 185 -7.96 9.08 13.70
C ILE A 185 -7.41 9.21 12.28
N PRO A 186 -6.50 10.16 12.01
CA PRO A 186 -5.91 10.32 10.68
C PRO A 186 -4.90 9.20 10.43
N GLU A 187 -4.73 8.80 9.16
CA GLU A 187 -3.54 8.04 8.81
C GLU A 187 -2.30 8.94 8.88
N THR A 188 -1.15 8.32 9.02
CA THR A 188 0.12 9.02 8.87
C THR A 188 0.56 8.90 7.41
N VAL A 189 0.74 10.03 6.76
CA VAL A 189 1.35 10.07 5.44
C VAL A 189 2.86 10.08 5.62
N THR A 190 3.45 8.89 5.69
CA THR A 190 4.91 8.78 5.69
C THR A 190 5.45 9.43 4.43
N ASP A 191 6.51 10.21 4.56
CA ASP A 191 7.30 10.57 3.39
C ASP A 191 7.72 9.27 2.69
N HIS A 192 7.32 9.11 1.43
CA HIS A 192 7.63 7.90 0.66
C HIS A 192 9.11 7.76 0.32
N GLY A 193 9.95 8.62 0.88
CA GLY A 193 11.36 8.68 0.60
C GLY A 193 11.67 9.30 -0.77
N PRO A 194 12.93 9.40 -1.12
CA PRO A 194 13.34 9.97 -2.39
C PRO A 194 12.86 9.09 -3.55
N ARG A 195 12.43 9.72 -4.63
CA ARG A 195 12.25 9.00 -5.89
C ARG A 195 13.61 8.67 -6.47
N LEU A 196 13.78 7.42 -6.82
CA LEU A 196 15.01 6.90 -7.43
C LEU A 196 14.81 6.81 -8.93
N MET A 197 15.85 7.14 -9.69
CA MET A 197 15.89 6.84 -11.12
C MET A 197 16.22 5.36 -11.29
N TRP A 198 15.29 4.58 -11.80
CA TRP A 198 15.49 3.18 -12.13
C TRP A 198 15.88 3.06 -13.61
N LEU A 199 17.02 2.42 -13.87
CA LEU A 199 17.55 2.20 -15.22
C LEU A 199 17.87 0.73 -15.44
N ARG A 200 17.69 0.26 -16.68
CA ARG A 200 18.17 -1.05 -17.15
C ARG A 200 19.71 -1.03 -17.20
N LYS A 201 20.32 -1.65 -16.18
CA LYS A 201 21.78 -1.73 -16.05
C LYS A 201 22.40 -2.56 -17.17
N ASP A 202 21.75 -3.66 -17.52
CA ASP A 202 22.17 -4.51 -18.66
C ASP A 202 22.20 -3.74 -19.99
N TRP A 203 21.26 -2.79 -20.22
CA TRP A 203 21.31 -1.93 -21.41
C TRP A 203 22.44 -0.89 -21.33
N ILE A 204 22.73 -0.35 -20.14
CA ILE A 204 23.88 0.53 -19.93
C ILE A 204 25.17 -0.21 -20.31
N ASP A 205 25.31 -1.45 -19.84
CA ASP A 205 26.50 -2.29 -20.10
C ASP A 205 26.60 -2.70 -21.58
N GLU A 206 25.46 -3.08 -22.19
CA GLU A 206 25.45 -3.42 -23.64
C GLU A 206 25.88 -2.26 -24.52
N LEU A 207 25.47 -1.03 -24.20
CA LEU A 207 25.84 0.18 -24.92
C LEU A 207 27.21 0.73 -24.49
N GLY A 208 27.87 0.15 -23.48
CA GLY A 208 29.16 0.59 -22.98
C GLY A 208 29.15 1.98 -22.35
N LEU A 209 28.02 2.37 -21.75
CA LEU A 209 27.85 3.67 -21.11
C LEU A 209 28.35 3.64 -19.66
N GLU A 210 28.74 4.81 -19.12
CA GLU A 210 29.04 4.96 -17.70
C GLU A 210 27.75 5.08 -16.90
N GLU A 211 27.78 4.64 -15.63
CA GLU A 211 26.65 4.84 -14.70
C GLU A 211 26.43 6.33 -14.41
N PRO A 212 25.16 6.77 -14.26
CA PRO A 212 24.84 8.18 -14.08
C PRO A 212 25.30 8.69 -12.71
N LYS A 213 25.78 9.92 -12.65
CA LYS A 213 26.15 10.64 -11.43
C LYS A 213 25.23 11.84 -11.18
N THR A 214 24.56 12.29 -12.23
CA THR A 214 23.62 13.41 -12.23
C THR A 214 22.33 13.01 -12.92
N LEU A 215 21.30 13.83 -12.75
CA LEU A 215 20.02 13.63 -13.43
C LEU A 215 20.17 13.80 -14.95
N GLU A 216 21.05 14.70 -15.37
CA GLU A 216 21.41 14.92 -16.78
C GLU A 216 22.05 13.67 -17.38
N ASP A 217 23.04 13.07 -16.70
CA ASP A 217 23.68 11.83 -17.17
C ASP A 217 22.63 10.73 -17.37
N ALA A 218 21.65 10.62 -16.46
CA ALA A 218 20.57 9.64 -16.58
C ALA A 218 19.68 9.91 -17.80
N PHE A 219 19.37 11.15 -18.10
CA PHE A 219 18.57 11.50 -19.28
C PHE A 219 19.37 11.26 -20.58
N ASP A 220 20.67 11.51 -20.61
CA ASP A 220 21.53 11.19 -21.75
C ASP A 220 21.58 9.65 -21.99
N ILE A 221 21.57 8.85 -20.91
CA ILE A 221 21.46 7.39 -21.00
C ILE A 221 20.11 6.99 -21.59
N VAL A 222 19.00 7.59 -21.14
CA VAL A 222 17.66 7.31 -21.69
C VAL A 222 17.59 7.69 -23.17
N GLU A 223 18.17 8.82 -23.55
CA GLU A 223 18.27 9.22 -24.97
C GLU A 223 19.04 8.16 -25.80
N ALA A 224 20.14 7.63 -25.25
CA ALA A 224 20.89 6.55 -25.91
C ALA A 224 20.04 5.27 -26.03
N PHE A 225 19.24 4.91 -25.03
CA PHE A 225 18.31 3.77 -25.13
C PHE A 225 17.31 3.96 -26.27
N VAL A 226 16.71 5.14 -26.38
CA VAL A 226 15.76 5.48 -27.46
C VAL A 226 16.43 5.44 -28.83
N GLN A 227 17.61 6.08 -28.97
CA GLN A 227 18.36 6.13 -30.25
C GLN A 227 18.81 4.75 -30.72
N ASN A 228 19.16 3.84 -29.80
CA ASN A 228 19.54 2.47 -30.11
C ASN A 228 18.36 1.51 -30.11
N ARG A 229 17.10 2.01 -29.94
CA ARG A 229 15.86 1.25 -30.00
C ARG A 229 15.82 0.07 -29.02
N MET A 230 16.41 0.25 -27.84
CA MET A 230 16.46 -0.79 -26.80
C MET A 230 15.03 -1.20 -26.41
N GLY A 231 14.79 -2.50 -26.25
CA GLY A 231 13.46 -3.04 -25.94
C GLY A 231 12.37 -2.89 -27.00
N THR A 232 12.73 -2.40 -28.20
CA THR A 232 11.76 -2.05 -29.25
C THR A 232 11.69 -3.16 -30.31
N ALA A 233 10.48 -3.70 -30.54
CA ALA A 233 10.26 -4.65 -31.62
C ALA A 233 10.27 -3.97 -33.01
N GLU A 234 10.42 -4.77 -34.07
CA GLU A 234 10.40 -4.26 -35.43
C GLU A 234 9.04 -3.62 -35.75
N GLY A 235 9.06 -2.37 -36.19
CA GLY A 235 7.87 -1.60 -36.53
C GLY A 235 7.20 -0.87 -35.35
N GLU A 236 7.72 -1.00 -34.14
CA GLU A 236 7.28 -0.21 -32.99
C GLU A 236 8.16 1.04 -32.80
N GLU A 237 7.62 2.05 -32.10
CA GLU A 237 8.41 3.21 -31.70
C GLU A 237 9.11 2.93 -30.34
N PRO A 238 10.35 3.39 -30.15
CA PRO A 238 11.06 3.25 -28.89
C PRO A 238 10.37 4.07 -27.78
N VAL A 239 10.43 3.57 -26.55
CA VAL A 239 9.85 4.22 -25.38
C VAL A 239 10.97 4.80 -24.52
N GLY A 240 10.92 6.10 -24.28
CA GLY A 240 11.82 6.79 -23.37
C GLY A 240 11.41 6.60 -21.89
N LEU A 241 11.71 7.61 -21.06
CA LEU A 241 11.27 7.66 -19.68
C LEU A 241 9.73 7.64 -19.60
N VAL A 242 9.16 6.60 -19.04
CA VAL A 242 7.71 6.56 -18.81
C VAL A 242 7.33 7.49 -17.66
N CYS A 243 6.25 8.23 -17.84
CA CYS A 243 5.73 9.10 -16.79
C CYS A 243 4.20 9.15 -16.79
N ASP A 244 3.66 9.48 -15.60
CA ASP A 244 2.23 9.70 -15.39
C ASP A 244 1.75 10.98 -16.11
N THR A 245 0.50 10.99 -16.55
CA THR A 245 -0.14 12.16 -17.17
C THR A 245 -0.18 13.38 -16.26
N ASP A 246 -0.28 13.17 -14.95
CA ASP A 246 -0.28 14.23 -13.95
C ASP A 246 1.11 14.82 -13.69
N LEU A 247 2.18 14.20 -14.21
CA LEU A 247 3.59 14.56 -14.06
C LEU A 247 4.07 14.54 -12.60
N VAL A 248 3.33 15.11 -11.68
CA VAL A 248 3.68 15.28 -10.26
C VAL A 248 2.48 15.04 -9.34
N GLY A 249 2.77 14.86 -8.07
CA GLY A 249 1.78 15.05 -7.00
C GLY A 249 1.13 13.78 -6.48
N SER A 250 1.22 12.66 -7.17
CA SER A 250 0.77 11.40 -6.58
C SER A 250 1.88 10.82 -5.71
N THR A 251 1.69 10.82 -4.40
CA THR A 251 2.60 10.17 -3.45
C THR A 251 2.67 8.65 -3.67
N SER A 252 1.67 8.08 -4.31
CA SER A 252 1.58 6.64 -4.61
C SER A 252 2.02 6.26 -6.03
N SER A 253 2.16 7.23 -6.96
CA SER A 253 2.58 6.94 -8.32
C SER A 253 4.07 6.64 -8.42
N SER A 254 4.41 5.46 -8.93
CA SER A 254 5.80 5.08 -9.25
C SER A 254 6.34 5.74 -10.52
N TYR A 255 5.55 6.57 -11.22
CA TYR A 255 5.93 7.08 -12.55
C TYR A 255 5.91 8.61 -12.65
N SER A 256 5.83 9.32 -11.53
CA SER A 256 5.84 10.78 -11.56
C SER A 256 7.26 11.34 -11.73
N VAL A 257 7.36 12.49 -12.37
CA VAL A 257 8.62 13.16 -12.65
C VAL A 257 8.95 14.28 -11.65
N ASP A 258 8.49 14.14 -10.39
CA ASP A 258 8.82 15.06 -9.30
C ASP A 258 10.31 15.42 -9.24
N PRO A 259 11.29 14.48 -9.47
CA PRO A 259 12.71 14.80 -9.46
C PRO A 259 13.12 15.91 -10.43
N VAL A 260 12.39 16.08 -11.52
CA VAL A 260 12.63 17.19 -12.45
C VAL A 260 12.17 18.52 -11.84
N PHE A 261 11.02 18.52 -11.16
CA PHE A 261 10.54 19.72 -10.47
C PHE A 261 11.43 20.08 -9.29
N ASP A 262 11.87 19.09 -8.52
CA ASP A 262 12.78 19.26 -7.39
C ASP A 262 14.11 19.90 -7.81
N LYS A 263 14.65 19.53 -8.98
CA LYS A 263 15.86 20.12 -9.56
C LYS A 263 15.77 21.65 -9.68
N PHE A 264 14.58 22.16 -9.94
CA PHE A 264 14.32 23.60 -10.07
C PHE A 264 13.80 24.25 -8.78
N GLY A 265 13.70 23.49 -7.66
CA GLY A 265 13.11 23.97 -6.42
C GLY A 265 11.61 24.20 -6.51
N SER A 266 10.95 23.55 -7.47
CA SER A 266 9.51 23.65 -7.71
C SER A 266 8.76 22.65 -6.85
N SER A 267 7.58 23.03 -6.36
CA SER A 267 6.68 22.18 -5.58
C SER A 267 5.24 22.34 -6.08
N PRO A 268 4.89 21.80 -7.25
CA PRO A 268 3.53 21.88 -7.77
C PRO A 268 2.51 21.26 -6.80
N HIS A 269 1.26 21.73 -6.85
CA HIS A 269 0.15 21.29 -6.00
C HIS A 269 0.33 21.54 -4.49
N LYS A 270 1.41 22.21 -4.08
CA LYS A 270 1.70 22.53 -2.67
C LYS A 270 1.69 24.04 -2.43
N TRP A 271 1.33 24.43 -1.21
CA TRP A 271 1.55 25.79 -0.73
C TRP A 271 2.96 25.88 -0.16
N ILE A 272 3.73 26.86 -0.59
CA ILE A 272 5.11 27.07 -0.18
C ILE A 272 5.30 28.45 0.44
N ASN A 273 6.26 28.55 1.36
CA ASN A 273 6.70 29.85 1.87
C ASN A 273 7.84 30.37 0.97
N GLN A 274 7.54 31.37 0.16
CA GLN A 274 8.52 32.04 -0.68
C GLN A 274 8.78 33.45 -0.11
N ASN A 275 9.92 33.62 0.54
CA ASN A 275 10.34 34.90 1.15
C ASN A 275 9.36 35.49 2.18
N GLY A 276 8.65 34.64 2.92
CA GLY A 276 7.67 35.05 3.93
C GLY A 276 6.23 35.20 3.41
N GLU A 277 6.00 35.00 2.11
CA GLU A 277 4.69 34.95 1.51
C GLU A 277 4.28 33.48 1.21
N ILE A 278 3.02 33.15 1.42
CA ILE A 278 2.46 31.85 1.07
C ILE A 278 1.99 31.90 -0.38
N VAL A 279 2.64 31.12 -1.24
CA VAL A 279 2.33 31.05 -2.67
C VAL A 279 1.97 29.61 -3.08
N TYR A 280 1.14 29.49 -4.10
CA TYR A 280 0.80 28.18 -4.66
C TYR A 280 1.90 27.73 -5.63
N GLY A 281 2.56 26.63 -5.32
CA GLY A 281 3.76 26.18 -6.04
C GLY A 281 3.57 25.95 -7.54
N SER A 282 2.35 25.56 -7.98
CA SER A 282 2.10 25.30 -9.41
C SER A 282 2.16 26.56 -10.30
N VAL A 283 2.15 27.78 -9.74
CA VAL A 283 2.17 29.03 -10.51
C VAL A 283 3.46 29.82 -10.34
N THR A 284 4.51 29.17 -9.83
CA THR A 284 5.82 29.81 -9.61
C THR A 284 6.69 29.77 -10.87
N GLU A 285 7.73 30.62 -10.91
CA GLU A 285 8.71 30.62 -11.99
C GLU A 285 9.55 29.32 -12.01
N GLU A 286 9.79 28.74 -10.85
CA GLU A 286 10.48 27.46 -10.69
C GLU A 286 9.71 26.34 -11.39
N THR A 287 8.37 26.32 -11.25
CA THR A 287 7.50 25.35 -11.94
C THR A 287 7.52 25.58 -13.44
N ARG A 288 7.49 26.84 -13.90
CA ARG A 288 7.60 27.14 -15.31
C ARG A 288 8.94 26.64 -15.90
N ASN A 289 10.05 26.83 -15.18
CA ASN A 289 11.37 26.37 -15.61
C ASN A 289 11.44 24.84 -15.69
N ALA A 290 10.86 24.12 -14.71
CA ALA A 290 10.76 22.67 -14.72
C ALA A 290 9.94 22.16 -15.91
N LEU A 291 8.81 22.78 -16.21
CA LEU A 291 7.98 22.45 -17.39
C LEU A 291 8.71 22.73 -18.71
N SER A 292 9.48 23.82 -18.79
CA SER A 292 10.29 24.13 -19.96
C SER A 292 11.37 23.06 -20.19
N TYR A 293 11.98 22.58 -19.12
CA TYR A 293 12.97 21.51 -19.19
C TYR A 293 12.33 20.15 -19.57
N LEU A 294 11.15 19.83 -19.04
CA LEU A 294 10.40 18.66 -19.46
C LEU A 294 10.03 18.69 -20.95
N HIS A 295 9.68 19.89 -21.46
CA HIS A 295 9.43 20.08 -22.89
C HIS A 295 10.70 19.80 -23.72
N GLU A 296 11.87 20.26 -23.26
CA GLU A 296 13.14 19.97 -23.91
C GLU A 296 13.41 18.46 -23.92
N LEU A 297 13.20 17.76 -22.80
CA LEU A 297 13.34 16.29 -22.72
C LEU A 297 12.35 15.56 -23.65
N TYR A 298 11.14 16.08 -23.81
CA TYR A 298 10.16 15.58 -24.75
C TYR A 298 10.62 15.75 -26.20
N GLU A 299 11.12 16.91 -26.59
CA GLU A 299 11.67 17.20 -27.92
C GLU A 299 12.86 16.29 -28.27
N ARG A 300 13.68 15.94 -27.28
CA ARG A 300 14.81 15.00 -27.43
C ARG A 300 14.37 13.53 -27.51
N GLY A 301 13.11 13.21 -27.29
CA GLY A 301 12.60 11.85 -27.21
C GLY A 301 12.94 11.12 -25.91
N VAL A 302 13.53 11.82 -24.93
CA VAL A 302 13.83 11.25 -23.60
C VAL A 302 12.56 10.93 -22.84
N LEU A 303 11.57 11.81 -22.85
CA LEU A 303 10.26 11.56 -22.28
C LEU A 303 9.42 10.73 -23.26
N ASP A 304 8.65 9.76 -22.75
CA ASP A 304 7.73 8.96 -23.57
C ASP A 304 6.82 9.86 -24.42
N GLN A 305 6.90 9.73 -25.73
CA GLN A 305 6.18 10.58 -26.68
C GLN A 305 4.66 10.45 -26.60
N ASN A 306 4.18 9.41 -25.99
CA ASN A 306 2.76 9.12 -25.80
C ASN A 306 2.29 9.26 -24.34
N PHE A 307 3.10 9.86 -23.45
CA PHE A 307 2.80 9.91 -22.02
C PHE A 307 1.39 10.44 -21.70
N ALA A 308 0.93 11.48 -22.41
CA ALA A 308 -0.37 12.10 -22.20
C ALA A 308 -1.57 11.20 -22.58
N LEU A 309 -1.33 10.06 -23.23
CA LEU A 309 -2.35 9.12 -23.67
C LEU A 309 -2.33 7.80 -22.86
N ARG A 310 -1.39 7.67 -21.94
CA ARG A 310 -1.22 6.41 -21.22
C ARG A 310 -2.00 6.43 -19.90
N ALA A 311 -2.75 5.37 -19.65
CA ALA A 311 -3.28 5.06 -18.32
C ALA A 311 -2.19 4.40 -17.46
N GLN A 312 -2.31 4.46 -16.14
CA GLN A 312 -1.31 3.92 -15.20
C GLN A 312 -0.96 2.45 -15.46
N ASN A 313 -1.96 1.61 -15.76
CA ASN A 313 -1.72 0.20 -16.11
C ASN A 313 -0.85 0.04 -17.35
N ASN A 314 -0.97 0.95 -18.33
CA ASN A 314 -0.13 0.91 -19.52
C ASN A 314 1.33 1.24 -19.22
N LEU A 315 1.62 2.12 -18.24
CA LEU A 315 2.98 2.45 -17.82
C LEU A 315 3.66 1.23 -17.21
N ARG A 316 2.96 0.53 -16.34
CA ARG A 316 3.43 -0.73 -15.74
C ARG A 316 3.69 -1.78 -16.82
N ASP A 317 2.79 -1.96 -17.77
CA ASP A 317 2.91 -2.93 -18.85
C ASP A 317 4.13 -2.67 -19.74
N LEU A 318 4.49 -1.40 -19.99
CA LEU A 318 5.70 -1.04 -20.72
C LEU A 318 6.97 -1.45 -19.98
N VAL A 319 7.00 -1.27 -18.67
CA VAL A 319 8.12 -1.65 -17.82
C VAL A 319 8.24 -3.18 -17.74
N VAL A 320 7.13 -3.86 -17.42
CA VAL A 320 7.08 -5.33 -17.23
C VAL A 320 7.35 -6.08 -18.54
N SER A 321 6.90 -5.56 -19.69
CA SER A 321 7.16 -6.17 -21.00
C SER A 321 8.57 -5.89 -21.54
N GLY A 322 9.42 -5.16 -20.82
CA GLY A 322 10.77 -4.81 -21.25
C GLY A 322 10.85 -3.79 -22.40
N LYS A 323 9.75 -3.06 -22.68
CA LYS A 323 9.69 -2.01 -23.70
C LYS A 323 10.26 -0.67 -23.23
N CYS A 324 10.38 -0.48 -21.92
CA CYS A 324 10.94 0.73 -21.31
C CYS A 324 12.13 0.38 -20.43
N GLY A 325 13.21 1.15 -20.52
CA GLY A 325 14.43 0.98 -19.74
C GLY A 325 14.62 2.02 -18.64
N ALA A 326 13.65 2.91 -18.40
CA ALA A 326 13.81 4.01 -17.46
C ALA A 326 12.47 4.48 -16.86
N PHE A 327 12.43 4.69 -15.55
CA PHE A 327 11.34 5.35 -14.86
C PHE A 327 11.77 5.86 -13.48
N PHE A 328 11.04 6.80 -12.92
CA PHE A 328 11.20 7.17 -11.52
C PHE A 328 10.33 6.27 -10.65
N GLY A 329 10.92 5.65 -9.65
CA GLY A 329 10.25 4.74 -8.74
C GLY A 329 10.64 5.00 -7.29
N LEU A 330 9.87 4.44 -6.39
CA LEU A 330 10.05 4.55 -4.95
C LEU A 330 10.80 3.33 -4.39
N TRP A 331 11.08 3.32 -3.11
CA TRP A 331 11.82 2.26 -2.45
C TRP A 331 11.21 0.86 -2.61
N TRP A 332 9.89 0.78 -2.82
CA TRP A 332 9.17 -0.50 -3.02
C TRP A 332 9.17 -1.00 -4.47
N THR A 333 9.77 -0.26 -5.40
CA THR A 333 9.87 -0.64 -6.81
C THR A 333 10.35 -2.09 -7.05
N PRO A 334 11.27 -2.66 -6.26
CA PRO A 334 11.60 -4.08 -6.36
C PRO A 334 10.43 -5.04 -6.16
N ASN A 335 9.40 -4.62 -5.39
CA ASN A 335 8.22 -5.41 -5.14
C ASN A 335 7.15 -5.23 -6.23
N ASN A 336 7.07 -4.03 -6.80
CA ASN A 336 6.14 -3.65 -7.85
C ASN A 336 6.71 -2.43 -8.60
N PRO A 337 6.99 -2.49 -9.93
CA PRO A 337 6.66 -3.59 -10.85
C PRO A 337 7.78 -4.61 -11.09
N LEU A 338 9.00 -4.43 -10.53
CA LEU A 338 10.18 -5.20 -10.97
C LEU A 338 10.07 -6.70 -10.69
N MET A 339 9.34 -7.12 -9.67
CA MET A 339 9.14 -8.54 -9.36
C MET A 339 8.49 -9.29 -10.52
N ASP A 340 7.53 -8.68 -11.21
CA ASP A 340 6.83 -9.31 -12.33
C ASP A 340 7.69 -9.41 -13.60
N ILE A 341 8.72 -8.56 -13.73
CA ILE A 341 9.68 -8.64 -14.82
C ILE A 341 10.48 -9.92 -14.73
N TYR A 342 10.91 -10.32 -13.53
CA TYR A 342 11.73 -11.54 -13.34
C TYR A 342 10.98 -12.83 -13.64
N GLU A 343 9.65 -12.80 -13.65
CA GLU A 343 8.86 -13.95 -14.11
C GLU A 343 8.97 -14.14 -15.63
N THR A 344 9.18 -13.07 -16.38
CA THR A 344 9.19 -13.03 -17.86
C THR A 344 10.59 -12.85 -18.45
N ASP A 345 11.45 -12.09 -17.81
CA ASP A 345 12.84 -11.79 -18.24
C ASP A 345 13.78 -11.86 -17.03
N LYS A 346 14.42 -13.03 -16.84
CA LYS A 346 15.34 -13.26 -15.72
C LYS A 346 16.68 -12.55 -15.88
N ASP A 347 16.99 -12.12 -17.08
CA ASP A 347 18.26 -11.47 -17.41
C ASP A 347 18.15 -9.94 -17.29
N ALA A 348 16.96 -9.39 -17.09
CA ALA A 348 16.72 -7.97 -16.88
C ALA A 348 17.40 -7.49 -15.59
N GLU A 349 18.36 -6.59 -15.69
CA GLU A 349 19.05 -6.00 -14.53
C GLU A 349 18.63 -4.53 -14.35
N TRP A 350 17.95 -4.24 -13.24
CA TRP A 350 17.52 -2.89 -12.90
C TRP A 350 18.32 -2.34 -11.72
N MET A 351 18.82 -1.10 -11.85
CA MET A 351 19.59 -0.44 -10.81
C MET A 351 18.94 0.90 -10.42
N PRO A 352 18.75 1.15 -9.10
CA PRO A 352 18.29 2.44 -8.60
C PRO A 352 19.43 3.44 -8.45
N TYR A 353 19.22 4.68 -8.88
CA TYR A 353 20.16 5.78 -8.71
C TYR A 353 19.48 6.94 -7.96
N TYR A 354 20.12 7.42 -6.88
CA TYR A 354 19.70 8.62 -6.18
C TYR A 354 20.50 9.82 -6.71
N LEU A 355 19.89 10.57 -7.60
CA LEU A 355 20.57 11.60 -8.42
C LEU A 355 20.21 13.04 -8.02
N GLN A 356 19.46 13.24 -6.95
CA GLN A 356 18.95 14.54 -6.57
C GLN A 356 19.22 14.87 -5.11
N LYS A 357 19.37 16.16 -4.81
CA LYS A 357 19.38 16.69 -3.45
C LYS A 357 18.15 17.58 -3.31
N VAL A 358 17.22 17.19 -2.47
CA VAL A 358 15.99 17.94 -2.21
C VAL A 358 16.13 18.69 -0.89
N ASP A 359 15.81 19.98 -0.88
CA ASP A 359 15.70 20.78 0.36
C ASP A 359 14.22 20.98 0.71
N TRP A 360 13.70 20.13 1.56
CA TRP A 360 12.30 20.10 2.00
C TRP A 360 11.92 21.21 3.02
N LYS A 361 12.86 22.06 3.42
CA LYS A 361 12.68 22.97 4.57
C LYS A 361 11.56 24.00 4.43
N ASN A 362 11.09 24.26 3.21
CA ASN A 362 10.12 25.30 2.93
C ASN A 362 8.81 24.80 2.31
N VAL A 363 8.59 23.50 2.31
CA VAL A 363 7.38 22.89 1.75
C VAL A 363 6.40 22.58 2.88
N TYR A 364 5.19 23.11 2.79
CA TYR A 364 4.10 22.74 3.67
C TYR A 364 3.44 21.47 3.14
N ALA A 365 3.43 20.41 3.96
CA ALA A 365 2.70 19.20 3.62
C ALA A 365 1.20 19.53 3.50
N SER A 366 0.58 19.12 2.39
CA SER A 366 -0.87 19.10 2.30
C SER A 366 -1.34 17.81 2.97
N PHE A 367 -2.26 17.93 3.94
CA PHE A 367 -2.98 16.78 4.52
C PHE A 367 -4.22 16.42 3.69
N SER A 368 -4.32 16.91 2.44
CA SER A 368 -5.51 16.77 1.61
C SER A 368 -5.79 15.31 1.18
N ASP A 369 -4.77 14.46 1.20
CA ASP A 369 -4.86 13.10 0.70
C ASP A 369 -4.79 12.04 1.84
N SER A 370 -5.05 12.44 3.07
CA SER A 370 -5.03 11.55 4.24
C SER A 370 -6.36 10.83 4.39
N LYS A 371 -6.31 9.55 4.72
CA LYS A 371 -7.47 8.77 5.15
C LYS A 371 -7.76 9.02 6.63
N TYR A 372 -9.00 8.84 7.01
CA TYR A 372 -9.46 9.07 8.38
C TYR A 372 -10.31 7.89 8.83
N VAL A 373 -9.99 7.32 10.00
CA VAL A 373 -10.82 6.31 10.64
C VAL A 373 -11.83 7.02 11.52
N VAL A 374 -13.11 6.76 11.30
CA VAL A 374 -14.22 7.27 12.10
C VAL A 374 -15.00 6.12 12.71
N VAL A 375 -15.65 6.41 13.83
CA VAL A 375 -16.56 5.48 14.52
C VAL A 375 -17.95 6.08 14.49
N ARG A 376 -18.94 5.27 14.10
CA ARG A 376 -20.35 5.66 14.06
C ARG A 376 -20.83 6.07 15.44
N LYS A 377 -21.59 7.16 15.48
CA LYS A 377 -22.23 7.67 16.70
C LYS A 377 -23.07 6.59 17.39
N GLY A 378 -22.85 6.41 18.71
CA GLY A 378 -23.56 5.44 19.52
C GLY A 378 -23.08 3.99 19.40
N TYR A 379 -21.93 3.75 18.77
CA TYR A 379 -21.30 2.43 18.83
C TYR A 379 -20.74 2.19 20.25
N GLU A 380 -20.97 0.98 20.79
CA GLU A 380 -20.68 0.67 22.20
C GLU A 380 -19.17 0.60 22.52
N HIS A 381 -18.34 0.26 21.50
CA HIS A 381 -16.90 0.01 21.67
C HIS A 381 -16.02 0.89 20.77
N PRO A 382 -16.08 2.24 20.90
CA PRO A 382 -15.32 3.14 20.03
C PRO A 382 -13.79 2.97 20.17
N GLU A 383 -13.31 2.42 21.28
CA GLU A 383 -11.91 2.14 21.53
C GLU A 383 -11.31 1.09 20.59
N ILE A 384 -12.13 0.31 19.90
CA ILE A 384 -11.69 -0.79 19.02
C ILE A 384 -10.73 -0.29 17.92
N VAL A 385 -10.95 0.92 17.39
CA VAL A 385 -10.11 1.48 16.32
C VAL A 385 -8.67 1.72 16.79
N MET A 386 -8.46 2.29 17.98
CA MET A 386 -7.12 2.51 18.50
C MET A 386 -6.44 1.21 18.94
N LYS A 387 -7.20 0.21 19.35
CA LYS A 387 -6.69 -1.13 19.67
C LYS A 387 -6.20 -1.84 18.41
N ILE A 388 -6.99 -1.80 17.32
CA ILE A 388 -6.58 -2.35 16.01
C ILE A 388 -5.29 -1.68 15.55
N ILE A 389 -5.24 -0.35 15.58
CA ILE A 389 -4.04 0.42 15.21
C ILE A 389 -2.85 0.04 16.08
N SER A 390 -3.02 0.00 17.40
CA SER A 390 -1.92 -0.34 18.31
C SER A 390 -1.42 -1.78 18.13
N VAL A 391 -2.29 -2.74 17.83
CA VAL A 391 -1.88 -4.12 17.58
C VAL A 391 -1.18 -4.26 16.24
N LEU A 392 -1.74 -3.71 15.16
CA LEU A 392 -1.19 -3.92 13.81
C LEU A 392 0.05 -3.06 13.51
N PHE A 393 0.17 -1.86 14.10
CA PHE A 393 1.26 -0.93 13.78
C PHE A 393 2.32 -0.79 14.88
N ASP A 394 2.08 -1.29 16.10
CA ASP A 394 3.08 -1.34 17.16
C ASP A 394 3.34 -2.77 17.62
N TYR A 395 2.33 -3.46 18.20
CA TYR A 395 2.55 -4.74 18.87
C TYR A 395 3.11 -5.83 17.91
N SER A 396 2.48 -6.03 16.77
CA SER A 396 2.92 -7.04 15.80
C SER A 396 4.29 -6.74 15.17
N ARG A 397 4.64 -5.45 15.02
CA ARG A 397 5.89 -5.05 14.34
C ARG A 397 7.12 -4.98 15.24
N TYR A 398 6.94 -4.68 16.54
CA TYR A 398 8.06 -4.33 17.42
C TYR A 398 8.11 -5.13 18.70
N THR A 399 7.06 -5.84 19.09
CA THR A 399 6.94 -6.44 20.42
C THR A 399 6.60 -7.93 20.40
N ALA A 400 5.81 -8.36 19.43
CA ALA A 400 5.31 -9.72 19.37
C ALA A 400 6.38 -10.70 18.87
N GLU A 401 6.49 -11.85 19.57
CA GLU A 401 7.31 -13.00 19.14
C GLU A 401 6.48 -13.99 18.31
N ASP A 402 5.15 -13.79 18.19
CA ASP A 402 4.17 -14.72 17.63
C ASP A 402 3.32 -14.12 16.51
N ALA A 403 3.90 -13.17 15.74
CA ALA A 403 3.27 -12.50 14.61
C ALA A 403 3.70 -13.06 13.23
N ASP A 404 4.21 -14.29 13.19
CA ASP A 404 4.81 -14.90 11.99
C ASP A 404 3.88 -14.84 10.78
N GLU A 405 2.58 -15.14 10.94
CA GLU A 405 1.61 -15.14 9.86
C GLU A 405 1.37 -13.71 9.29
N VAL A 406 1.38 -12.70 10.16
CA VAL A 406 1.29 -11.28 9.73
C VAL A 406 2.56 -10.87 8.99
N ASN A 407 3.72 -11.30 9.48
CA ASN A 407 5.02 -11.00 8.88
C ASN A 407 5.18 -11.71 7.52
N GLU A 408 4.64 -12.94 7.37
CA GLU A 408 4.64 -13.65 6.09
C GLU A 408 3.89 -12.89 5.00
N TYR A 409 2.85 -12.12 5.33
CA TYR A 409 2.13 -11.29 4.35
C TYR A 409 3.02 -10.25 3.68
N PHE A 410 4.04 -9.73 4.36
CA PHE A 410 5.05 -8.88 3.73
C PHE A 410 5.89 -9.66 2.71
N ALA A 411 6.25 -10.90 3.04
CA ALA A 411 7.00 -11.77 2.12
C ALA A 411 6.18 -12.16 0.89
N LEU A 412 4.87 -12.35 1.06
CA LEU A 412 3.92 -12.69 -0.01
C LEU A 412 3.43 -11.46 -0.81
N ASN A 413 3.87 -10.26 -0.44
CA ASN A 413 3.43 -9.02 -1.07
C ASN A 413 1.90 -8.81 -1.03
N VAL A 414 1.27 -9.21 0.08
CA VAL A 414 -0.15 -8.95 0.30
C VAL A 414 -0.37 -7.46 0.42
N ASP A 415 -1.34 -6.94 -0.35
CA ASP A 415 -1.63 -5.51 -0.39
C ASP A 415 -2.19 -5.01 0.96
N PRO A 416 -1.79 -3.81 1.43
CA PRO A 416 -2.30 -3.21 2.66
C PRO A 416 -3.82 -3.10 2.76
N THR A 417 -4.54 -3.10 1.64
CA THR A 417 -6.01 -3.12 1.61
C THR A 417 -6.62 -4.41 2.18
N ALA A 418 -5.82 -5.46 2.39
CA ALA A 418 -6.23 -6.66 3.13
C ALA A 418 -6.48 -6.42 4.63
N ARG A 419 -6.02 -5.28 5.19
CA ARG A 419 -6.26 -4.92 6.59
C ARG A 419 -7.70 -4.45 6.80
N PRO A 420 -8.28 -4.67 7.99
CA PRO A 420 -9.60 -4.12 8.31
C PRO A 420 -9.65 -2.59 8.25
N LEU A 421 -8.57 -1.93 8.68
CA LEU A 421 -8.42 -0.48 8.55
C LEU A 421 -7.38 -0.20 7.45
N VAL A 422 -7.85 0.30 6.31
CA VAL A 422 -7.02 0.60 5.14
C VAL A 422 -6.33 1.96 5.32
N ILE A 423 -5.51 2.05 6.36
CA ILE A 423 -4.67 3.22 6.69
C ILE A 423 -3.23 2.76 6.91
N ASN A 424 -2.31 3.72 6.94
CA ASN A 424 -0.96 3.52 7.42
C ASN A 424 -0.69 4.34 8.69
N VAL A 425 0.08 3.77 9.62
CA VAL A 425 0.57 4.47 10.82
C VAL A 425 2.03 4.13 11.03
N ASP A 426 2.89 5.13 10.89
CA ASP A 426 4.34 5.01 11.07
C ASP A 426 4.96 6.39 11.40
N TYR A 427 6.25 6.41 11.73
CA TYR A 427 7.00 7.65 11.92
C TYR A 427 7.11 8.46 10.62
N ASN A 428 7.18 9.77 10.73
CA ASN A 428 7.30 10.68 9.57
C ASN A 428 8.50 10.32 8.67
N GLU A 429 9.64 9.96 9.26
CA GLU A 429 10.86 9.61 8.53
C GLU A 429 11.05 8.09 8.32
N ALA A 430 10.02 7.27 8.56
CA ALA A 430 10.15 5.81 8.54
C ALA A 430 10.73 5.29 7.21
N THR A 431 10.22 5.76 6.10
CA THR A 431 10.67 5.33 4.76
C THR A 431 12.06 5.83 4.43
N PHE A 432 12.38 7.06 4.81
CA PHE A 432 13.72 7.61 4.65
C PHE A 432 14.74 6.79 5.46
N GLN A 433 14.38 6.41 6.68
CA GLN A 433 15.24 5.59 7.53
C GLN A 433 15.44 4.18 6.96
N ILE A 434 14.38 3.55 6.44
CA ILE A 434 14.46 2.24 5.75
C ILE A 434 15.42 2.33 4.55
N THR A 435 15.23 3.33 3.71
CA THR A 435 16.08 3.55 2.52
C THR A 435 17.53 3.75 2.92
N LYS A 436 17.80 4.60 3.91
CA LYS A 436 19.13 4.86 4.45
C LYS A 436 19.79 3.59 5.00
N ASP A 437 19.03 2.79 5.72
CA ASP A 437 19.50 1.54 6.32
C ASP A 437 19.86 0.51 5.24
N ILE A 438 19.04 0.36 4.20
CA ILE A 438 19.31 -0.52 3.05
C ILE A 438 20.58 -0.07 2.33
N LEU A 439 20.71 1.22 2.02
CA LEU A 439 21.90 1.76 1.36
C LEU A 439 23.17 1.58 2.20
N ALA A 440 23.08 1.72 3.53
CA ALA A 440 24.19 1.49 4.44
C ALA A 440 24.64 0.03 4.46
N VAL A 441 23.72 -0.93 4.36
CA VAL A 441 24.06 -2.35 4.22
C VAL A 441 24.67 -2.64 2.85
N MET A 442 24.10 -2.12 1.77
CA MET A 442 24.64 -2.31 0.41
C MET A 442 26.06 -1.75 0.26
N SER A 443 26.37 -0.64 0.93
CA SER A 443 27.70 -0.04 0.96
C SER A 443 28.67 -0.66 1.98
N GLY A 444 28.24 -1.68 2.73
CA GLY A 444 29.06 -2.33 3.76
C GLY A 444 29.25 -1.53 5.05
N GLN A 445 28.54 -0.43 5.22
CA GLN A 445 28.61 0.42 6.43
C GLN A 445 27.78 -0.10 7.60
N ARG A 446 26.84 -1.01 7.34
CA ARG A 446 25.95 -1.62 8.32
C ARG A 446 25.80 -3.12 8.07
N GLN A 447 25.58 -3.90 9.15
CA GLN A 447 25.31 -5.33 9.03
C GLN A 447 23.85 -5.58 8.72
N GLU A 448 23.57 -6.52 7.82
CA GLU A 448 22.22 -6.94 7.41
C GLU A 448 21.34 -7.36 8.60
N SER A 449 21.90 -8.12 9.53
CA SER A 449 21.20 -8.57 10.74
C SER A 449 20.68 -7.46 11.66
N THR A 450 20.97 -6.20 11.36
CA THR A 450 20.50 -5.02 12.11
C THR A 450 19.35 -4.31 11.43
N LEU A 451 18.88 -4.79 10.27
CA LEU A 451 17.73 -4.21 9.58
C LEU A 451 16.41 -4.58 10.28
N SER A 452 15.44 -3.71 10.17
CA SER A 452 14.05 -4.09 10.46
C SER A 452 13.57 -5.16 9.47
N GLU A 453 12.56 -5.95 9.84
CA GLU A 453 12.04 -7.00 8.94
C GLU A 453 11.60 -6.43 7.59
N ILE A 454 10.91 -5.29 7.57
CA ILE A 454 10.51 -4.61 6.33
C ILE A 454 11.72 -4.24 5.48
N ALA A 455 12.74 -3.62 6.08
CA ALA A 455 13.97 -3.26 5.37
C ALA A 455 14.73 -4.49 4.89
N ASN A 456 14.75 -5.56 5.67
CA ASN A 456 15.39 -6.82 5.33
C ASN A 456 14.69 -7.51 4.14
N HIS A 457 13.37 -7.63 4.16
CA HIS A 457 12.61 -8.20 3.04
C HIS A 457 12.80 -7.39 1.75
N THR A 458 12.72 -6.06 1.84
CA THR A 458 12.97 -5.17 0.68
C THR A 458 14.37 -5.36 0.15
N MET A 459 15.38 -5.43 1.01
CA MET A 459 16.77 -5.62 0.62
C MET A 459 17.01 -7.03 0.03
N MET A 460 16.40 -8.07 0.59
CA MET A 460 16.53 -9.44 0.08
C MET A 460 15.97 -9.55 -1.34
N ARG A 461 14.86 -8.89 -1.62
CA ARG A 461 14.31 -8.81 -2.98
C ARG A 461 15.26 -8.06 -3.91
N GLN A 462 15.83 -6.92 -3.49
CA GLN A 462 16.86 -6.23 -4.28
C GLN A 462 18.09 -7.10 -4.53
N LYS A 463 18.51 -7.93 -3.57
CA LYS A 463 19.64 -8.85 -3.75
C LYS A 463 19.32 -9.99 -4.71
N ASN A 464 18.11 -10.56 -4.64
CA ASN A 464 17.70 -11.58 -5.60
C ASN A 464 17.69 -11.02 -7.01
N ILE A 465 17.25 -9.78 -7.17
CA ILE A 465 17.31 -8.98 -8.39
C ILE A 465 18.76 -8.84 -8.92
N SER A 466 19.75 -8.72 -8.03
CA SER A 466 21.15 -8.47 -8.41
C SER A 466 22.07 -9.69 -8.34
N MET A 467 21.70 -10.78 -7.65
CA MET A 467 22.58 -11.91 -7.38
C MET A 467 22.24 -13.21 -8.10
N GLU A 468 20.99 -13.46 -8.50
CA GLU A 468 20.67 -14.59 -9.37
C GLU A 468 21.31 -14.45 -10.76
N ASN A 469 21.61 -13.22 -11.16
CA ASN A 469 22.30 -12.91 -12.43
C ASN A 469 23.83 -13.09 -12.41
N ARG A 470 24.43 -13.50 -11.28
CA ARG A 470 25.88 -13.81 -11.18
C ARG A 470 26.22 -15.28 -11.11
N ARG A 471 25.24 -16.16 -11.31
CA ARG A 471 25.43 -17.62 -11.41
C ARG A 471 25.03 -18.12 -12.79
#